data_7183e745bb69b8604de5417bfbf649fb
#
_entry.id   7183e745bb69b8604de5417bfbf649fb
#
_cell.length_a   1.000
_cell.length_b   1.000
_cell.length_c   1.000
_cell.angle_alpha   90.00
_cell.angle_beta   90.00
_cell.angle_gamma   90.00
#
_symmetry.space_group_name_H-M   'P 1'
#
loop_
_entity.id
_entity.type
_entity.pdbx_description
1 polymer ?
#
loop_
_entity_poly.entity_id
_entity_poly.type
_entity_poly.pdbx_seq_one_letter_code
_entity_poly.pdbx_strand_id
1 'polypeptide(L)'
;MRVGNIRDLVNYAFMPRMIWIGLAGFAGTLLRYWLSGAVAKRYGETFPYGTLAVNAFGCLLAGALFYLMYERFLTSPTVRSMVFIGLLGGFTTFSSYGLQTFTLLRDGELLLALINIAASNVAGLFLVWIGYRLAGLV
;
A
#
# COMPACT_ATOMS: atom_id res chain seq x y z
N MET A 1 42.12 -2.92 -19.63
CA MET A 1 40.90 -2.72 -18.82
C MET A 1 39.81 -3.66 -19.34
N ARG A 2 39.44 -4.71 -18.58
CA ARG A 2 38.28 -5.55 -18.96
C ARG A 2 37.02 -4.71 -18.71
N VAL A 3 36.29 -4.41 -19.76
CA VAL A 3 34.92 -3.84 -19.67
C VAL A 3 34.09 -4.91 -19.01
N GLY A 4 33.69 -4.69 -17.76
CA GLY A 4 32.84 -5.62 -17.04
C GLY A 4 31.56 -5.84 -17.83
N ASN A 5 31.11 -7.09 -17.89
CA ASN A 5 29.93 -7.50 -18.65
C ASN A 5 28.74 -6.68 -18.14
N ILE A 6 27.91 -6.13 -19.06
CA ILE A 6 26.69 -5.36 -18.72
C ILE A 6 25.80 -6.15 -17.74
N ARG A 7 25.81 -7.49 -17.82
CA ARG A 7 25.12 -8.39 -16.87
C ARG A 7 25.63 -8.24 -15.43
N ASP A 8 26.94 -8.03 -15.24
CA ASP A 8 27.52 -7.88 -13.91
C ASP A 8 27.12 -6.53 -13.29
N LEU A 9 27.11 -5.45 -14.09
CA LEU A 9 26.65 -4.12 -13.65
C LEU A 9 25.16 -4.12 -13.28
N VAL A 10 24.31 -4.81 -14.05
CA VAL A 10 22.90 -4.98 -13.75
C VAL A 10 22.70 -5.75 -12.44
N ASN A 11 23.43 -6.84 -12.24
CA ASN A 11 23.36 -7.65 -11.03
C ASN A 11 23.83 -6.89 -9.78
N TYR A 12 24.89 -6.08 -9.87
CA TYR A 12 25.40 -5.28 -8.75
C TYR A 12 24.38 -4.21 -8.27
N ALA A 13 23.58 -3.65 -9.16
CA ALA A 13 22.54 -2.67 -8.78
C ALA A 13 21.22 -3.33 -8.38
N PHE A 14 20.93 -4.53 -8.91
CA PHE A 14 19.65 -5.22 -8.72
C PHE A 14 19.53 -5.89 -7.34
N MET A 15 20.57 -6.60 -6.90
CA MET A 15 20.57 -7.33 -5.62
C MET A 15 20.36 -6.42 -4.40
N PRO A 16 21.10 -5.32 -4.20
CA PRO A 16 20.86 -4.41 -3.09
C PRO A 16 19.45 -3.83 -3.10
N ARG A 17 18.92 -3.51 -4.30
CA ARG A 17 17.57 -2.96 -4.45
C ARG A 17 16.49 -3.95 -3.98
N MET A 18 16.61 -5.24 -4.31
CA MET A 18 15.68 -6.28 -3.85
C MET A 18 15.68 -6.42 -2.32
N ILE A 19 16.85 -6.38 -1.70
CA ILE A 19 16.97 -6.44 -0.22
C ILE A 19 16.23 -5.28 0.41
N TRP A 20 16.44 -4.07 -0.07
CA TRP A 20 15.76 -2.87 0.45
C TRP A 20 14.24 -2.92 0.26
N ILE A 21 13.76 -3.38 -0.90
CA ILE A 21 12.32 -3.59 -1.15
C ILE A 21 11.77 -4.63 -0.17
N GLY A 22 12.49 -5.74 0.05
CA GLY A 22 12.09 -6.79 0.98
C GLY A 22 11.98 -6.30 2.43
N LEU A 23 12.99 -5.56 2.92
CA LEU A 23 12.97 -4.96 4.26
C LEU A 23 11.83 -3.95 4.43
N ALA A 24 11.61 -3.11 3.43
CA ALA A 24 10.49 -2.16 3.43
C ALA A 24 9.13 -2.88 3.40
N GLY A 25 9.02 -3.98 2.63
CA GLY A 25 7.82 -4.82 2.59
C GLY A 25 7.54 -5.52 3.93
N PHE A 26 8.59 -6.02 4.58
CA PHE A 26 8.47 -6.57 5.93
C PHE A 26 7.90 -5.55 6.92
N ALA A 27 8.46 -4.32 6.93
CA ALA A 27 7.95 -3.24 7.77
C ALA A 27 6.49 -2.90 7.44
N GLY A 28 6.14 -2.77 6.15
CA GLY A 28 4.77 -2.53 5.71
C GLY A 28 3.79 -3.60 6.18
N THR A 29 4.17 -4.88 6.08
CA THR A 29 3.34 -6.01 6.52
C THR A 29 3.11 -5.98 8.03
N LEU A 30 4.13 -5.68 8.84
CA LEU A 30 3.98 -5.56 10.30
C LEU A 30 3.06 -4.39 10.68
N LEU A 31 3.22 -3.24 10.04
CA LEU A 31 2.34 -2.08 10.25
C LEU A 31 0.89 -2.39 9.88
N ARG A 32 0.66 -3.09 8.76
CA ARG A 32 -0.67 -3.58 8.38
C ARG A 32 -1.26 -4.49 9.44
N TYR A 33 -0.52 -5.49 9.88
CA TYR A 33 -0.99 -6.43 10.91
C TYR A 33 -1.39 -5.71 12.19
N TRP A 34 -0.54 -4.81 12.65
CA TRP A 34 -0.79 -4.02 13.85
C TRP A 34 -2.03 -3.11 13.70
N LEU A 35 -2.08 -2.30 12.64
CA LEU A 35 -3.18 -1.34 12.44
C LEU A 35 -4.52 -2.06 12.22
N SER A 36 -4.55 -3.08 11.34
CA SER A 36 -5.80 -3.82 11.10
C SER A 36 -6.31 -4.52 12.35
N GLY A 37 -5.41 -5.10 13.16
CA GLY A 37 -5.76 -5.72 14.43
C GLY A 37 -6.25 -4.71 15.47
N ALA A 38 -5.62 -3.53 15.58
CA ALA A 38 -6.06 -2.48 16.49
C ALA A 38 -7.46 -1.96 16.13
N VAL A 39 -7.74 -1.78 14.84
CA VAL A 39 -9.06 -1.37 14.35
C VAL A 39 -10.11 -2.46 14.58
N ALA A 40 -9.80 -3.72 14.28
CA ALA A 40 -10.71 -4.85 14.49
C ALA A 40 -11.08 -5.03 15.98
N LYS A 41 -10.12 -4.88 16.89
CA LYS A 41 -10.38 -4.90 18.34
C LYS A 41 -11.36 -3.79 18.78
N ARG A 42 -11.34 -2.63 18.11
CA ARG A 42 -12.17 -1.48 18.50
C ARG A 42 -13.58 -1.54 17.92
N TYR A 43 -13.71 -2.02 16.67
CA TYR A 43 -14.96 -1.94 15.89
C TYR A 43 -15.62 -3.30 15.62
N GLY A 44 -14.96 -4.40 16.01
CA GLY A 44 -15.43 -5.77 15.75
C GLY A 44 -15.06 -6.27 14.35
N GLU A 45 -15.49 -7.49 14.04
CA GLU A 45 -15.13 -8.21 12.81
C GLU A 45 -16.31 -8.44 11.85
N THR A 46 -17.53 -7.99 12.22
CA THR A 46 -18.73 -8.14 11.38
C THR A 46 -18.57 -7.46 10.02
N PHE A 47 -17.85 -6.33 9.99
CA PHE A 47 -17.47 -5.63 8.76
C PHE A 47 -15.93 -5.47 8.75
N PRO A 48 -15.26 -5.53 7.60
CA PRO A 48 -13.80 -5.52 7.49
C PRO A 48 -13.16 -4.13 7.70
N TYR A 49 -13.48 -3.47 8.82
CA TYR A 49 -12.97 -2.13 9.17
C TYR A 49 -11.45 -2.06 9.17
N GLY A 50 -10.76 -3.13 9.64
CA GLY A 50 -9.30 -3.17 9.70
C GLY A 50 -8.66 -3.06 8.31
N THR A 51 -9.15 -3.84 7.36
CA THR A 51 -8.67 -3.81 5.96
C THR A 51 -9.02 -2.50 5.28
N LEU A 52 -10.24 -2.00 5.51
CA LEU A 52 -10.68 -0.71 4.96
C LEU A 52 -9.78 0.44 5.47
N ALA A 53 -9.51 0.50 6.76
CA ALA A 53 -8.66 1.54 7.36
C ALA A 53 -7.22 1.48 6.83
N VAL A 54 -6.64 0.29 6.76
CA VAL A 54 -5.28 0.10 6.22
C VAL A 54 -5.20 0.55 4.77
N ASN A 55 -6.14 0.12 3.92
CA ASN A 55 -6.14 0.49 2.51
C ASN A 55 -6.42 1.98 2.31
N ALA A 56 -7.35 2.55 3.06
CA ALA A 56 -7.66 3.99 3.03
C ALA A 56 -6.45 4.84 3.40
N PHE A 57 -5.78 4.51 4.52
CA PHE A 57 -4.57 5.21 4.95
C PHE A 57 -3.41 5.01 3.97
N GLY A 58 -3.25 3.79 3.43
CA GLY A 58 -2.26 3.51 2.39
C GLY A 58 -2.49 4.32 1.11
N CYS A 59 -3.75 4.50 0.70
CA CYS A 59 -4.14 5.34 -0.44
C CYS A 59 -3.80 6.82 -0.20
N LEU A 60 -4.08 7.35 0.99
CA LEU A 60 -3.72 8.72 1.37
C LEU A 60 -2.20 8.93 1.29
N LEU A 61 -1.44 8.02 1.89
CA LEU A 61 0.03 8.06 1.84
C LEU A 61 0.57 7.91 0.41
N ALA A 62 -0.03 7.04 -0.41
CA ALA A 62 0.39 6.85 -1.80
C ALA A 62 0.29 8.16 -2.59
N GLY A 63 -0.82 8.88 -2.46
CA GLY A 63 -0.99 10.18 -3.11
C GLY A 63 0.03 11.23 -2.66
N ALA A 64 0.22 11.35 -1.34
CA ALA A 64 1.18 12.30 -0.77
C ALA A 64 2.63 11.98 -1.17
N LEU A 65 3.04 10.73 -1.04
CA LEU A 65 4.38 10.30 -1.39
C LEU A 65 4.63 10.35 -2.91
N PHE A 66 3.60 10.15 -3.72
CA PHE A 66 3.72 10.34 -5.17
C PHE A 66 4.12 11.78 -5.49
N TYR A 67 3.39 12.77 -4.99
CA TYR A 67 3.73 14.18 -5.19
C TYR A 67 5.16 14.48 -4.71
N LEU A 68 5.47 14.15 -3.46
CA LEU A 68 6.77 14.47 -2.86
C LEU A 68 7.95 13.82 -3.61
N MET A 69 7.82 12.57 -4.03
CA MET A 69 8.93 11.80 -4.58
C MET A 69 9.11 11.93 -6.09
N TYR A 70 8.06 12.27 -6.83
CA TYR A 70 8.13 12.42 -8.30
C TYR A 70 8.13 13.86 -8.77
N GLU A 71 7.47 14.76 -8.04
CA GLU A 71 7.33 16.15 -8.50
C GLU A 71 8.20 17.11 -7.69
N ARG A 72 8.27 16.94 -6.36
CA ARG A 72 9.02 17.90 -5.53
C ARG A 72 10.50 17.53 -5.36
N PHE A 73 10.82 16.33 -4.91
CA PHE A 73 12.19 15.95 -4.53
C PHE A 73 12.92 15.09 -5.56
N LEU A 74 12.26 14.63 -6.60
CA LEU A 74 12.82 13.80 -7.69
C LEU A 74 13.73 12.68 -7.18
N THR A 75 13.23 11.89 -6.24
CA THR A 75 13.99 10.84 -5.56
C THR A 75 14.46 9.73 -6.51
N SER A 76 15.48 8.97 -6.10
CA SER A 76 16.03 7.90 -6.93
C SER A 76 15.01 6.77 -7.19
N PRO A 77 15.13 6.04 -8.32
CA PRO A 77 14.26 4.89 -8.63
C PRO A 77 14.28 3.81 -7.55
N THR A 78 15.40 3.63 -6.86
CA THR A 78 15.53 2.66 -5.76
C THR A 78 14.65 3.05 -4.59
N VAL A 79 14.71 4.31 -4.14
CA VAL A 79 13.90 4.82 -3.03
C VAL A 79 12.41 4.73 -3.37
N ARG A 80 12.01 5.09 -4.60
CA ARG A 80 10.62 4.94 -5.07
C ARG A 80 10.15 3.48 -4.98
N SER A 81 10.98 2.53 -5.42
CA SER A 81 10.65 1.11 -5.35
C SER A 81 10.51 0.61 -3.90
N MET A 82 11.40 1.05 -3.00
CA MET A 82 11.29 0.73 -1.57
C MET A 82 9.97 1.21 -0.97
N VAL A 83 9.57 2.44 -1.32
CA VAL A 83 8.35 3.05 -0.77
C VAL A 83 7.09 2.45 -1.40
N PHE A 84 6.98 2.44 -2.73
CA PHE A 84 5.72 2.03 -3.38
C PHE A 84 5.56 0.52 -3.48
N ILE A 85 6.62 -0.23 -3.82
CA ILE A 85 6.55 -1.68 -3.96
C ILE A 85 6.75 -2.36 -2.60
N GLY A 86 7.77 -1.94 -1.84
CA GLY A 86 8.06 -2.51 -0.52
C GLY A 86 7.05 -2.06 0.51
N LEU A 87 7.19 -0.85 1.02
CA LEU A 87 6.44 -0.37 2.20
C LEU A 87 4.92 -0.35 1.93
N LEU A 88 4.46 0.39 0.94
CA LEU A 88 3.03 0.51 0.64
C LEU A 88 2.44 -0.80 0.10
N GLY A 89 3.19 -1.53 -0.75
CA GLY A 89 2.77 -2.85 -1.24
C GLY A 89 2.64 -3.90 -0.12
N GLY A 90 3.52 -3.86 0.89
CA GLY A 90 3.39 -4.68 2.09
C GLY A 90 2.30 -4.20 3.05
N PHE A 91 2.08 -2.89 3.13
CA PHE A 91 1.08 -2.28 4.01
C PHE A 91 -0.35 -2.47 3.52
N THR A 92 -0.66 -2.24 2.25
CA THR A 92 -2.00 -2.38 1.67
C THR A 92 -2.29 -3.82 1.22
N THR A 93 -3.58 -4.16 1.06
CA THR A 93 -3.94 -5.52 0.63
C THR A 93 -5.25 -5.56 -0.16
N PHE A 94 -5.15 -5.93 -1.42
CA PHE A 94 -6.31 -6.20 -2.26
C PHE A 94 -6.88 -7.61 -2.04
N SER A 95 -6.01 -8.59 -1.76
CA SER A 95 -6.44 -9.98 -1.54
C SER A 95 -7.30 -10.14 -0.30
N SER A 96 -6.95 -9.48 0.81
CA SER A 96 -7.78 -9.48 2.02
C SER A 96 -9.13 -8.81 1.79
N TYR A 97 -9.16 -7.66 1.09
CA TYR A 97 -10.39 -7.00 0.68
C TYR A 97 -11.28 -7.92 -0.16
N GLY A 98 -10.71 -8.58 -1.16
CA GLY A 98 -11.45 -9.50 -2.03
C GLY A 98 -12.01 -10.70 -1.26
N LEU A 99 -11.20 -11.34 -0.42
CA LEU A 99 -11.62 -12.48 0.39
C LEU A 99 -12.74 -12.10 1.37
N GLN A 100 -12.60 -10.98 2.07
CA GLN A 100 -13.61 -10.50 3.03
C GLN A 100 -14.92 -10.12 2.34
N THR A 101 -14.87 -9.47 1.16
CA THR A 101 -16.04 -9.19 0.36
C THR A 101 -16.76 -10.47 -0.08
N PHE A 102 -15.98 -11.46 -0.55
CA PHE A 102 -16.53 -12.77 -0.91
C PHE A 102 -17.18 -13.48 0.28
N THR A 103 -16.55 -13.42 1.47
CA THR A 103 -17.12 -13.98 2.69
C THR A 103 -18.47 -13.34 3.04
N LEU A 104 -18.59 -12.01 2.98
CA LEU A 104 -19.86 -11.30 3.19
C LEU A 104 -20.94 -11.77 2.20
N LEU A 105 -20.58 -11.93 0.91
CA LEU A 105 -21.52 -12.43 -0.11
C LEU A 105 -21.96 -13.86 0.18
N ARG A 106 -21.03 -14.75 0.52
CA ARG A 106 -21.30 -16.14 0.86
C ARG A 106 -22.23 -16.28 2.06
N ASP A 107 -22.06 -15.42 3.05
CA ASP A 107 -22.84 -15.45 4.30
C ASP A 107 -24.19 -14.71 4.17
N GLY A 108 -24.54 -14.26 2.93
CA GLY A 108 -25.82 -13.57 2.64
C GLY A 108 -25.85 -12.10 2.97
N GLU A 109 -24.73 -11.52 3.41
CA GLU A 109 -24.59 -10.11 3.81
C GLU A 109 -24.35 -9.19 2.60
N LEU A 110 -25.26 -9.25 1.61
CA LEU A 110 -25.12 -8.53 0.33
C LEU A 110 -24.90 -7.03 0.52
N LEU A 111 -25.66 -6.40 1.43
CA LEU A 111 -25.56 -4.96 1.67
C LEU A 111 -24.17 -4.60 2.20
N LEU A 112 -23.62 -5.35 3.14
CA LEU A 112 -22.29 -5.12 3.69
C LEU A 112 -21.20 -5.36 2.64
N ALA A 113 -21.36 -6.35 1.78
CA ALA A 113 -20.44 -6.57 0.64
C ALA A 113 -20.44 -5.38 -0.33
N LEU A 114 -21.60 -4.86 -0.71
CA LEU A 114 -21.71 -3.69 -1.57
C LEU A 114 -21.12 -2.43 -0.92
N ILE A 115 -21.37 -2.23 0.37
CA ILE A 115 -20.75 -1.13 1.14
C ILE A 115 -19.25 -1.26 1.15
N ASN A 116 -18.71 -2.47 1.38
CA ASN A 116 -17.26 -2.69 1.38
C ASN A 116 -16.64 -2.38 0.00
N ILE A 117 -17.30 -2.79 -1.09
CA ILE A 117 -16.87 -2.51 -2.45
C ILE A 117 -16.88 -0.98 -2.70
N ALA A 118 -17.99 -0.32 -2.42
CA ALA A 118 -18.14 1.11 -2.65
C ALA A 118 -17.17 1.92 -1.79
N ALA A 119 -17.10 1.65 -0.49
CA ALA A 119 -16.23 2.38 0.43
C ALA A 119 -14.74 2.20 0.07
N SER A 120 -14.31 0.97 -0.21
CA SER A 120 -12.90 0.71 -0.55
C SER A 120 -12.47 1.41 -1.85
N ASN A 121 -13.31 1.37 -2.89
CA ASN A 121 -12.95 1.97 -4.18
C ASN A 121 -13.11 3.49 -4.17
N VAL A 122 -14.25 4.01 -3.73
CA VAL A 122 -14.53 5.46 -3.74
C VAL A 122 -13.61 6.19 -2.76
N ALA A 123 -13.56 5.73 -1.49
CA ALA A 123 -12.70 6.36 -0.50
C ALA A 123 -11.21 6.20 -0.86
N GLY A 124 -10.80 5.04 -1.39
CA GLY A 124 -9.42 4.82 -1.80
C GLY A 124 -8.96 5.81 -2.86
N LEU A 125 -9.69 5.95 -3.97
CA LEU A 125 -9.35 6.90 -5.03
C LEU A 125 -9.39 8.35 -4.54
N PHE A 126 -10.41 8.71 -3.75
CA PHE A 126 -10.54 10.04 -3.20
C PHE A 126 -9.39 10.38 -2.24
N LEU A 127 -8.96 9.44 -1.40
CA LEU A 127 -7.83 9.63 -0.49
C LEU A 127 -6.48 9.73 -1.20
N VAL A 128 -6.28 9.03 -2.31
CA VAL A 128 -5.09 9.26 -3.16
C VAL A 128 -5.06 10.71 -3.65
N TRP A 129 -6.19 11.19 -4.17
CA TRP A 129 -6.31 12.57 -4.64
C TRP A 129 -6.08 13.58 -3.51
N ILE A 130 -6.70 13.37 -2.33
CA ILE A 130 -6.48 14.23 -1.15
C ILE A 130 -4.99 14.24 -0.76
N GLY A 131 -4.37 13.06 -0.61
CA GLY A 131 -2.97 12.97 -0.24
C GLY A 131 -2.05 13.73 -1.19
N TYR A 132 -2.28 13.57 -2.49
CA TYR A 132 -1.57 14.32 -3.54
C TYR A 132 -1.75 15.84 -3.39
N ARG A 133 -2.99 16.30 -3.21
CA ARG A 133 -3.31 17.73 -3.06
C ARG A 133 -2.72 18.35 -1.80
N LEU A 134 -2.81 17.65 -0.66
CA LEU A 134 -2.25 18.13 0.61
C LEU A 134 -0.72 18.25 0.55
N ALA A 135 -0.04 17.28 -0.05
CA ALA A 135 1.41 17.35 -0.22
C ALA A 135 1.85 18.50 -1.14
N GLY A 136 0.99 18.91 -2.08
CA GLY A 136 1.25 20.06 -2.96
C GLY A 136 1.09 21.44 -2.30
N LEU A 137 0.58 21.49 -1.05
CA LEU A 137 0.45 22.74 -0.29
C LEU A 137 1.69 23.05 0.55
N VAL A 138 2.61 22.09 0.70
CA VAL A 138 3.86 22.18 1.47
C VAL A 138 5.05 22.39 0.54
#